data_514e89c7a3b26ad5b7e0b05a07ff44c6
#
_entry.id   514e89c7a3b26ad5b7e0b05a07ff44c6
#
_cell.length_a   1.000
_cell.length_b   1.000
_cell.length_c   1.000
_cell.angle_alpha   90.00
_cell.angle_beta   90.00
_cell.angle_gamma   90.00
#
_symmetry.space_group_name_H-M   'P 1'
#
loop_
_entity.id
_entity.type
_entity.pdbx_description
1 polymer ?
#
loop_
_entity_poly.entity_id
_entity_poly.type
_entity_poly.pdbx_seq_one_letter_code
_entity_poly.pdbx_strand_id
1 'polypeptide(L)'
;MPRRFAPRNDTITPNKEEPCRRSNACRPMWRILSPPARWWSVPPASSKSCWRTPSTRARPPSWRRSEQLPTAFLRHATSKLRAAADLAAIGTLGFRGEALAAIAAVSRVDIFSRAAGTEMGAALHLEGGKPGQAEPIGCPEGTTICVRDLFYNTPARMKFMKKDSAEGAAVSGVVQHLALSHPDVSFKLLRDGQEVLHTPGDGQLLSAIYAAMGRDFALGLLPISGSGGDVKVEGFVTKPLNGHGSRGKQVFFVNGRFVKSQLLTAALEEAYKNQ
;
A
#
# COMPACT_ATOMS: atom_id res chain seq x y z
N MET A 1 -21.38 -44.36 41.87
CA MET A 1 -22.64 -43.74 41.36
C MET A 1 -22.27 -42.44 40.66
N PRO A 2 -22.38 -42.32 39.33
CA PRO A 2 -22.09 -41.10 38.63
C PRO A 2 -23.34 -40.23 38.48
N ARG A 3 -23.21 -38.93 38.77
CA ARG A 3 -24.28 -37.93 38.61
C ARG A 3 -24.44 -37.57 37.12
N ARG A 4 -25.65 -37.73 36.63
CA ARG A 4 -26.09 -37.32 35.29
C ARG A 4 -26.23 -35.80 35.23
N PHE A 5 -25.59 -35.17 34.27
CA PHE A 5 -25.89 -33.79 33.84
C PHE A 5 -26.94 -33.81 32.73
N ALA A 6 -28.04 -33.11 32.95
CA ALA A 6 -29.06 -32.84 31.94
C ALA A 6 -28.68 -31.63 31.09
N PRO A 7 -28.99 -31.60 29.79
CA PRO A 7 -28.74 -30.44 28.92
C PRO A 7 -29.81 -29.37 29.17
N ARG A 8 -29.36 -28.10 29.36
CA ARG A 8 -30.26 -26.94 29.33
C ARG A 8 -30.52 -26.55 27.87
N ASN A 9 -31.78 -26.55 27.48
CA ASN A 9 -32.30 -25.92 26.28
C ASN A 9 -32.39 -24.40 26.53
N ASP A 10 -31.50 -23.63 25.98
CA ASP A 10 -31.67 -22.18 25.88
C ASP A 10 -32.10 -21.86 24.44
N THR A 11 -33.39 -21.72 24.25
CA THR A 11 -34.03 -21.13 23.06
C THR A 11 -33.65 -19.63 22.97
N ILE A 12 -32.76 -19.30 22.06
CA ILE A 12 -32.44 -17.90 21.72
C ILE A 12 -33.55 -17.36 20.82
N THR A 13 -34.38 -16.50 21.36
CA THR A 13 -35.29 -15.64 20.58
C THR A 13 -34.49 -14.55 19.86
N PRO A 14 -34.81 -14.21 18.61
CA PRO A 14 -34.13 -13.13 17.90
C PRO A 14 -34.55 -11.79 18.49
N ASN A 15 -33.55 -11.07 19.01
CA ASN A 15 -33.75 -9.75 19.57
C ASN A 15 -33.81 -8.71 18.43
N LYS A 16 -34.81 -7.82 18.56
CA LYS A 16 -35.13 -6.73 17.64
C LYS A 16 -33.93 -5.80 17.40
N GLU A 17 -33.76 -5.39 16.16
CA GLU A 17 -32.81 -4.37 15.71
C GLU A 17 -32.99 -3.07 16.49
N GLU A 18 -32.05 -2.76 17.38
CA GLU A 18 -31.86 -1.39 17.86
C GLU A 18 -30.94 -0.62 16.89
N PRO A 19 -31.28 0.63 16.54
CA PRO A 19 -30.43 1.43 15.68
C PRO A 19 -29.14 1.78 16.39
N CYS A 20 -28.03 1.39 15.80
CA CYS A 20 -26.68 1.66 16.24
C CYS A 20 -26.47 3.15 16.52
N ARG A 21 -26.45 3.53 17.81
CA ARG A 21 -26.03 4.85 18.27
C ARG A 21 -24.58 5.08 17.84
N ARG A 22 -24.33 6.24 17.25
CA ARG A 22 -23.05 6.77 16.79
C ARG A 22 -21.97 6.59 17.87
N SER A 23 -21.15 5.57 17.76
CA SER A 23 -19.89 5.51 18.48
C SER A 23 -18.80 6.13 17.58
N ASN A 24 -18.07 7.12 18.10
CA ASN A 24 -16.96 7.85 17.46
C ASN A 24 -15.73 6.97 17.23
N ALA A 25 -15.88 5.79 16.62
CA ALA A 25 -14.80 4.83 16.36
C ALA A 25 -14.49 4.65 14.89
N CYS A 26 -14.84 5.62 14.02
CA CYS A 26 -14.38 5.63 12.64
C CYS A 26 -12.99 6.28 12.58
N ARG A 27 -11.93 5.46 12.59
CA ARG A 27 -10.55 5.93 12.46
C ARG A 27 -10.23 6.28 11.01
N PRO A 28 -9.50 7.39 10.76
CA PRO A 28 -9.14 7.82 9.41
C PRO A 28 -8.20 6.80 8.75
N MET A 29 -8.45 6.51 7.51
CA MET A 29 -7.66 5.61 6.70
C MET A 29 -7.21 6.28 5.39
N TRP A 30 -6.08 5.89 4.84
CA TRP A 30 -5.23 6.58 3.88
C TRP A 30 -5.59 6.31 2.41
N ARG A 31 -5.37 7.30 1.55
CA ARG A 31 -5.63 7.24 0.11
C ARG A 31 -4.33 7.34 -0.68
N ILE A 32 -4.06 6.39 -1.57
CA ILE A 32 -2.98 6.48 -2.57
C ILE A 32 -3.60 6.58 -3.95
N LEU A 33 -3.26 7.65 -4.68
CA LEU A 33 -3.72 7.89 -6.04
C LEU A 33 -2.50 8.09 -6.93
N SER A 34 -2.46 7.45 -8.09
CA SER A 34 -1.49 7.77 -9.12
C SER A 34 -2.14 8.07 -10.46
N PRO A 35 -1.66 9.06 -11.25
CA PRO A 35 -2.25 9.48 -12.51
C PRO A 35 -1.82 8.65 -13.72
N PRO A 36 -2.53 8.70 -14.87
CA PRO A 36 -2.79 9.96 -15.55
C PRO A 36 -4.24 10.44 -15.49
N ALA A 37 -4.34 11.70 -15.13
CA ALA A 37 -5.35 12.69 -15.40
C ALA A 37 -6.82 12.27 -15.56
N ARG A 38 -7.58 12.32 -14.48
CA ARG A 38 -8.78 13.14 -14.32
C ARG A 38 -9.22 13.09 -12.87
N TRP A 39 -9.33 14.25 -12.29
CA TRP A 39 -9.74 14.52 -10.93
C TRP A 39 -11.21 14.13 -10.71
N TRP A 40 -11.48 13.29 -9.73
CA TRP A 40 -12.79 13.18 -9.13
C TRP A 40 -12.63 13.44 -7.64
N SER A 41 -13.15 14.57 -7.21
CA SER A 41 -13.40 14.83 -5.81
C SER A 41 -14.59 13.97 -5.39
N VAL A 42 -14.36 13.02 -4.50
CA VAL A 42 -15.44 12.33 -3.80
C VAL A 42 -15.77 13.17 -2.57
N PRO A 43 -17.06 13.49 -2.31
CA PRO A 43 -17.44 14.28 -1.15
C PRO A 43 -17.02 13.62 0.16
N PRO A 44 -16.81 14.39 1.25
CA PRO A 44 -16.40 13.88 2.53
C PRO A 44 -17.55 13.09 3.16
N ALA A 45 -17.56 11.79 2.98
CA ALA A 45 -18.42 10.89 3.71
C ALA A 45 -17.55 9.85 4.39
N SER A 46 -17.42 10.00 5.70
CA SER A 46 -17.06 9.00 6.70
C SER A 46 -16.06 7.91 6.27
N SER A 47 -14.81 8.04 6.72
CA SER A 47 -13.84 6.94 6.97
C SER A 47 -13.77 5.80 5.94
N LYS A 48 -13.55 6.10 4.65
CA LYS A 48 -13.32 5.11 3.62
C LYS A 48 -11.93 5.27 3.04
N SER A 49 -11.10 4.26 3.15
CA SER A 49 -9.83 4.20 2.43
C SER A 49 -10.05 3.62 1.05
N CYS A 50 -9.65 4.35 0.06
CA CYS A 50 -9.75 3.93 -1.32
C CYS A 50 -8.37 3.99 -1.98
N TRP A 51 -7.91 2.87 -2.53
CA TRP A 51 -6.65 2.73 -3.21
C TRP A 51 -6.89 2.65 -4.71
N ARG A 52 -6.24 3.50 -5.48
CA ARG A 52 -6.25 3.41 -6.93
C ARG A 52 -4.83 3.19 -7.43
N THR A 53 -4.62 2.07 -8.11
CA THR A 53 -3.36 1.79 -8.79
C THR A 53 -3.45 2.27 -10.24
N PRO A 54 -2.41 2.93 -10.78
CA PRO A 54 -2.39 3.29 -12.19
C PRO A 54 -2.17 2.05 -13.05
N SER A 55 -2.58 2.20 -14.28
CA SER A 55 -2.12 1.35 -15.37
C SER A 55 -0.63 1.63 -15.61
N THR A 56 0.27 0.97 -14.90
CA THR A 56 1.67 0.92 -15.31
C THR A 56 1.76 0.20 -16.66
N ARG A 57 2.69 0.61 -17.54
CA ARG A 57 3.02 -0.05 -18.82
C ARG A 57 3.44 -1.52 -18.68
N ALA A 58 3.62 -1.99 -17.48
CA ALA A 58 3.74 -3.42 -17.18
C ALA A 58 2.43 -4.12 -17.58
N ARG A 59 2.56 -5.25 -18.28
CA ARG A 59 1.50 -6.16 -18.71
C ARG A 59 0.35 -6.16 -17.69
N PRO A 60 -0.89 -5.83 -18.12
CA PRO A 60 -2.00 -5.72 -17.18
C PRO A 60 -2.13 -7.02 -16.37
N PRO A 61 -2.32 -6.94 -15.06
CA PRO A 61 -2.57 -8.13 -14.27
C PRO A 61 -3.71 -8.92 -14.89
N SER A 62 -3.57 -10.24 -14.99
CA SER A 62 -4.54 -11.15 -15.60
C SER A 62 -5.95 -11.07 -14.98
N TRP A 63 -6.06 -10.62 -13.72
CA TRP A 63 -7.31 -10.47 -12.96
C TRP A 63 -8.19 -9.25 -13.35
N ARG A 64 -7.83 -8.48 -14.38
CA ARG A 64 -8.64 -7.33 -14.85
C ARG A 64 -9.94 -7.71 -15.56
N ARG A 65 -10.17 -8.99 -15.87
CA ARG A 65 -11.47 -9.47 -16.34
C ARG A 65 -12.41 -9.67 -15.15
N SER A 66 -13.69 -9.37 -15.31
CA SER A 66 -14.71 -9.52 -14.25
C SER A 66 -14.69 -10.89 -13.58
N GLU A 67 -14.53 -11.94 -14.37
CA GLU A 67 -14.47 -13.34 -13.93
C GLU A 67 -13.22 -13.67 -13.11
N GLN A 68 -12.17 -12.87 -13.20
CA GLN A 68 -10.87 -13.09 -12.54
C GLN A 68 -10.70 -12.27 -11.26
N LEU A 69 -11.60 -11.32 -10.96
CA LEU A 69 -11.51 -10.52 -9.74
C LEU A 69 -11.51 -11.36 -8.46
N PRO A 70 -12.37 -12.37 -8.29
CA PRO A 70 -12.35 -13.24 -7.12
C PRO A 70 -11.03 -13.99 -6.96
N THR A 71 -10.40 -14.40 -8.08
CA THR A 71 -9.12 -15.13 -8.06
C THR A 71 -7.98 -14.29 -7.44
N ALA A 72 -8.01 -12.95 -7.58
CA ALA A 72 -7.00 -12.07 -7.00
C ALA A 72 -6.95 -12.12 -5.46
N PHE A 73 -8.02 -12.59 -4.81
CA PHE A 73 -8.15 -12.72 -3.36
C PHE A 73 -7.97 -14.16 -2.85
N LEU A 74 -7.66 -15.10 -3.72
CA LEU A 74 -7.28 -16.45 -3.31
C LEU A 74 -5.84 -16.46 -2.80
N ARG A 75 -5.58 -17.27 -1.78
CA ARG A 75 -4.22 -17.47 -1.26
C ARG A 75 -3.35 -18.12 -2.32
N HIS A 76 -2.10 -17.68 -2.42
CA HIS A 76 -1.09 -18.16 -3.37
C HIS A 76 -1.44 -17.92 -4.84
N ALA A 77 -2.53 -17.22 -5.15
CA ALA A 77 -2.86 -16.83 -6.52
C ALA A 77 -1.96 -15.65 -6.93
N THR A 78 -1.05 -15.90 -7.86
CA THR A 78 -0.14 -14.88 -8.40
C THR A 78 -0.01 -15.03 -9.91
N SER A 79 -0.01 -13.91 -10.62
CA SER A 79 0.29 -13.86 -12.06
C SER A 79 1.77 -13.60 -12.35
N LYS A 80 2.59 -13.43 -11.31
CA LYS A 80 3.97 -12.92 -11.38
C LYS A 80 5.03 -14.01 -11.33
N LEU A 81 4.69 -15.18 -10.81
CA LEU A 81 5.55 -16.35 -10.75
C LEU A 81 4.83 -17.55 -11.41
N ARG A 82 5.54 -18.27 -12.28
CA ARG A 82 5.05 -19.49 -12.92
C ARG A 82 5.95 -20.69 -12.63
N ALA A 83 7.25 -20.44 -12.43
CA ALA A 83 8.24 -21.47 -12.17
C ALA A 83 9.13 -21.06 -10.99
N ALA A 84 9.78 -22.04 -10.35
CA ALA A 84 10.74 -21.79 -9.27
C ALA A 84 11.92 -20.92 -9.70
N ALA A 85 12.34 -21.01 -10.96
CA ALA A 85 13.40 -20.18 -11.53
C ALA A 85 13.06 -18.67 -11.53
N ASP A 86 11.75 -18.30 -11.61
CA ASP A 86 11.32 -16.90 -11.58
C ASP A 86 11.64 -16.20 -10.25
N LEU A 87 11.86 -16.99 -9.18
CA LEU A 87 12.25 -16.46 -7.86
C LEU A 87 13.61 -15.75 -7.87
N ALA A 88 14.52 -16.18 -8.75
CA ALA A 88 15.84 -15.57 -8.87
C ALA A 88 15.82 -14.21 -9.58
N ALA A 89 14.77 -13.91 -10.36
CA ALA A 89 14.67 -12.71 -11.20
C ALA A 89 13.38 -11.93 -10.93
N ILE A 90 12.98 -11.77 -9.65
CA ILE A 90 11.76 -11.05 -9.28
C ILE A 90 11.92 -9.56 -9.52
N GLY A 91 11.33 -9.04 -10.61
CA GLY A 91 11.24 -7.61 -10.94
C GLY A 91 10.01 -6.89 -10.40
N THR A 92 9.19 -7.52 -9.53
CA THR A 92 7.95 -6.93 -9.00
C THR A 92 7.98 -6.82 -7.48
N LEU A 93 7.32 -5.78 -6.93
CA LEU A 93 7.25 -5.56 -5.48
C LEU A 93 6.53 -6.69 -4.74
N GLY A 94 5.42 -7.19 -5.28
CA GLY A 94 4.66 -8.31 -4.73
C GLY A 94 4.71 -9.53 -5.64
N PHE A 95 4.87 -10.73 -5.08
CA PHE A 95 4.94 -11.98 -5.84
C PHE A 95 4.27 -13.19 -5.18
N ARG A 96 3.99 -13.13 -3.87
CA ARG A 96 3.50 -14.29 -3.09
C ARG A 96 2.02 -14.59 -3.27
N GLY A 97 1.20 -13.65 -3.79
CA GLY A 97 -0.25 -13.83 -3.93
C GLY A 97 -1.00 -13.93 -2.59
N GLU A 98 -0.48 -13.32 -1.52
CA GLU A 98 -1.06 -13.44 -0.18
C GLU A 98 -1.59 -12.10 0.37
N ALA A 99 -1.07 -10.96 -0.09
CA ALA A 99 -1.36 -9.67 0.50
C ALA A 99 -2.84 -9.28 0.45
N LEU A 100 -3.48 -9.41 -0.72
CA LEU A 100 -4.91 -9.09 -0.88
C LEU A 100 -5.79 -10.04 -0.09
N ALA A 101 -5.47 -11.34 -0.07
CA ALA A 101 -6.19 -12.34 0.70
C ALA A 101 -6.08 -12.06 2.22
N ALA A 102 -4.89 -11.68 2.71
CA ALA A 102 -4.67 -11.35 4.12
C ALA A 102 -5.41 -10.07 4.53
N ILE A 103 -5.43 -9.04 3.69
CA ILE A 103 -6.18 -7.80 3.92
C ILE A 103 -7.68 -8.10 3.96
N ALA A 104 -8.22 -8.79 2.96
CA ALA A 104 -9.63 -9.11 2.87
C ALA A 104 -10.12 -9.96 4.04
N ALA A 105 -9.29 -10.87 4.56
CA ALA A 105 -9.63 -11.74 5.70
C ALA A 105 -9.94 -10.97 6.98
N VAL A 106 -9.44 -9.75 7.15
CA VAL A 106 -9.57 -8.94 8.37
C VAL A 106 -10.27 -7.60 8.16
N SER A 107 -10.90 -7.41 7.00
CA SER A 107 -11.54 -6.13 6.63
C SER A 107 -12.73 -6.35 5.71
N ARG A 108 -13.45 -5.26 5.41
CA ARG A 108 -14.42 -5.16 4.33
C ARG A 108 -13.75 -4.50 3.14
N VAL A 109 -13.79 -5.17 1.98
CA VAL A 109 -13.09 -4.70 0.78
C VAL A 109 -14.07 -4.55 -0.37
N ASP A 110 -14.07 -3.37 -1.01
CA ASP A 110 -14.68 -3.19 -2.32
C ASP A 110 -13.58 -2.98 -3.35
N ILE A 111 -13.68 -3.68 -4.46
CA ILE A 111 -12.78 -3.48 -5.59
C ILE A 111 -13.59 -3.14 -6.84
N PHE A 112 -13.13 -2.12 -7.55
CA PHE A 112 -13.66 -1.68 -8.83
C PHE A 112 -12.51 -1.72 -9.84
N SER A 113 -12.68 -2.41 -10.94
CA SER A 113 -11.61 -2.53 -11.94
C SER A 113 -12.15 -2.52 -13.35
N ARG A 114 -11.56 -1.67 -14.20
CA ARG A 114 -11.81 -1.65 -15.64
C ARG A 114 -10.49 -1.73 -16.41
N ALA A 115 -10.40 -2.68 -17.33
CA ALA A 115 -9.26 -2.78 -18.21
C ALA A 115 -9.29 -1.66 -19.26
N ALA A 116 -8.11 -1.23 -19.73
CA ALA A 116 -8.04 -0.29 -20.84
C ALA A 116 -8.73 -0.87 -22.09
N GLY A 117 -9.53 -0.03 -22.77
CA GLY A 117 -10.25 -0.42 -23.98
C GLY A 117 -11.49 -1.27 -23.75
N THR A 118 -11.94 -1.48 -22.53
CA THR A 118 -13.24 -2.13 -22.23
C THR A 118 -14.30 -1.10 -21.86
N GLU A 119 -15.52 -1.28 -22.33
CA GLU A 119 -16.64 -0.37 -22.02
C GLU A 119 -17.08 -0.47 -20.56
N MET A 120 -17.16 -1.69 -20.05
CA MET A 120 -17.60 -1.97 -18.70
C MET A 120 -16.47 -2.49 -17.84
N GLY A 121 -16.48 -2.07 -16.56
CA GLY A 121 -15.66 -2.64 -15.50
C GLY A 121 -16.40 -3.67 -14.68
N ALA A 122 -15.79 -4.12 -13.62
CA ALA A 122 -16.38 -5.03 -12.65
C ALA A 122 -16.18 -4.54 -11.22
N ALA A 123 -17.18 -4.78 -10.39
CA ALA A 123 -17.13 -4.57 -8.94
C ALA A 123 -17.18 -5.91 -8.23
N LEU A 124 -16.47 -6.00 -7.11
CA LEU A 124 -16.52 -7.15 -6.20
C LEU A 124 -16.46 -6.62 -4.77
N HIS A 125 -17.38 -7.12 -3.95
CA HIS A 125 -17.38 -6.88 -2.50
C HIS A 125 -16.89 -8.12 -1.75
N LEU A 126 -16.06 -7.93 -0.72
CA LEU A 126 -15.58 -8.99 0.17
C LEU A 126 -15.78 -8.59 1.62
N GLU A 127 -16.21 -9.52 2.45
CA GLU A 127 -16.31 -9.36 3.89
C GLU A 127 -15.64 -10.54 4.60
N GLY A 128 -14.63 -10.24 5.45
CA GLY A 128 -13.88 -11.28 6.18
C GLY A 128 -13.26 -12.36 5.29
N GLY A 129 -12.84 -11.99 4.08
CA GLY A 129 -12.24 -12.89 3.10
C GLY A 129 -13.23 -13.67 2.25
N LYS A 130 -14.54 -13.52 2.46
CA LYS A 130 -15.57 -14.16 1.64
C LYS A 130 -15.94 -13.25 0.46
N PRO A 131 -15.71 -13.64 -0.78
CA PRO A 131 -16.11 -12.85 -1.94
C PRO A 131 -17.60 -12.98 -2.19
N GLY A 132 -18.26 -11.85 -2.50
CA GLY A 132 -19.59 -11.82 -3.12
C GLY A 132 -19.54 -12.17 -4.62
N GLN A 133 -20.61 -11.89 -5.32
CA GLN A 133 -20.66 -11.99 -6.78
C GLN A 133 -19.97 -10.78 -7.42
N ALA A 134 -19.27 -11.02 -8.51
CA ALA A 134 -18.72 -9.95 -9.32
C ALA A 134 -19.82 -9.36 -10.22
N GLU A 135 -20.01 -8.06 -10.18
CA GLU A 135 -21.05 -7.34 -10.90
C GLU A 135 -20.44 -6.41 -11.94
N PRO A 136 -21.04 -6.27 -13.13
CA PRO A 136 -20.62 -5.28 -14.09
C PRO A 136 -20.95 -3.86 -13.58
N ILE A 137 -20.02 -2.93 -13.74
CA ILE A 137 -20.19 -1.54 -13.31
C ILE A 137 -19.47 -0.57 -14.23
N GLY A 138 -20.04 0.63 -14.40
CA GLY A 138 -19.34 1.77 -14.99
C GLY A 138 -18.34 2.36 -14.03
N CYS A 139 -17.03 2.22 -14.32
CA CYS A 139 -15.97 2.80 -13.52
C CYS A 139 -14.82 3.31 -14.42
N PRO A 140 -13.97 4.23 -13.93
CA PRO A 140 -12.79 4.68 -14.67
C PRO A 140 -11.81 3.54 -14.94
N GLU A 141 -10.99 3.67 -15.99
CA GLU A 141 -9.89 2.75 -16.24
C GLU A 141 -8.93 2.66 -15.05
N GLY A 142 -8.41 1.45 -14.82
CA GLY A 142 -7.56 1.15 -13.68
C GLY A 142 -8.27 0.32 -12.62
N THR A 143 -7.74 0.33 -11.40
CA THR A 143 -8.27 -0.42 -10.28
C THR A 143 -8.39 0.47 -9.05
N THR A 144 -9.54 0.44 -8.40
CA THR A 144 -9.83 1.10 -7.14
C THR A 144 -10.10 0.04 -6.09
N ILE A 145 -9.39 0.07 -4.98
CA ILE A 145 -9.58 -0.85 -3.85
C ILE A 145 -9.91 0.00 -2.62
N CYS A 146 -11.09 -0.23 -2.04
CA CYS A 146 -11.55 0.41 -0.81
C CYS A 146 -11.49 -0.62 0.32
N VAL A 147 -10.66 -0.36 1.32
CA VAL A 147 -10.56 -1.21 2.52
C VAL A 147 -11.20 -0.47 3.68
N ARG A 148 -12.16 -1.10 4.36
CA ARG A 148 -12.89 -0.53 5.49
C ARG A 148 -12.84 -1.45 6.69
N ASP A 149 -13.05 -0.88 7.86
CA ASP A 149 -13.24 -1.61 9.12
C ASP A 149 -12.12 -2.64 9.37
N LEU A 150 -10.86 -2.20 9.21
CA LEU A 150 -9.69 -3.06 9.42
C LEU A 150 -9.70 -3.65 10.84
N PHE A 151 -9.54 -4.98 10.92
CA PHE A 151 -9.58 -5.77 12.17
C PHE A 151 -10.95 -5.83 12.87
N TYR A 152 -12.08 -5.52 12.19
CA TYR A 152 -13.41 -5.59 12.79
C TYR A 152 -13.73 -6.99 13.37
N ASN A 153 -13.24 -8.04 12.73
CA ASN A 153 -13.43 -9.44 13.14
C ASN A 153 -12.25 -10.00 13.97
N THR A 154 -11.26 -9.18 14.29
CA THR A 154 -10.08 -9.56 15.08
C THR A 154 -9.78 -8.51 16.15
N PRO A 155 -10.62 -8.40 17.21
CA PRO A 155 -10.52 -7.34 18.23
C PRO A 155 -9.17 -7.30 18.96
N ALA A 156 -8.52 -8.46 19.14
CA ALA A 156 -7.19 -8.53 19.73
C ALA A 156 -6.15 -7.75 18.90
N ARG A 157 -6.19 -7.88 17.57
CA ARG A 157 -5.30 -7.11 16.67
C ARG A 157 -5.63 -5.62 16.67
N MET A 158 -6.92 -5.27 16.71
CA MET A 158 -7.35 -3.87 16.79
C MET A 158 -6.77 -3.16 18.03
N LYS A 159 -6.66 -3.85 19.18
CA LYS A 159 -6.08 -3.28 20.40
C LYS A 159 -4.59 -2.92 20.28
N PHE A 160 -3.85 -3.57 19.37
CA PHE A 160 -2.44 -3.28 19.13
C PHE A 160 -2.20 -2.12 18.15
N MET A 161 -3.24 -1.59 17.52
CA MET A 161 -3.10 -0.41 16.67
C MET A 161 -2.72 0.81 17.51
N LYS A 162 -1.77 1.57 17.00
CA LYS A 162 -1.34 2.83 17.59
C LYS A 162 -2.39 3.92 17.36
N LYS A 163 -2.11 5.13 17.86
CA LYS A 163 -2.92 6.32 17.56
C LYS A 163 -2.92 6.57 16.05
N ASP A 164 -4.02 7.09 15.51
CA ASP A 164 -4.23 7.33 14.08
C ASP A 164 -3.10 8.16 13.44
N SER A 165 -2.58 9.15 14.19
CA SER A 165 -1.44 9.96 13.74
C SER A 165 -0.17 9.14 13.54
N ALA A 166 0.09 8.15 14.43
CA ALA A 166 1.27 7.29 14.35
C ALA A 166 1.15 6.24 13.23
N GLU A 167 -0.04 5.62 13.09
CA GLU A 167 -0.31 4.72 11.96
C GLU A 167 -0.19 5.46 10.64
N GLY A 168 -0.69 6.70 10.60
CA GLY A 168 -0.58 7.52 9.45
C GLY A 168 0.82 7.96 9.06
N ALA A 169 1.64 8.25 10.02
CA ALA A 169 3.05 8.52 9.76
C ALA A 169 3.75 7.27 9.19
N ALA A 170 3.42 6.07 9.70
CA ALA A 170 3.95 4.82 9.19
C ALA A 170 3.54 4.57 7.73
N VAL A 171 2.26 4.79 7.39
CA VAL A 171 1.76 4.70 6.00
C VAL A 171 2.48 5.70 5.09
N SER A 172 2.60 6.97 5.54
CA SER A 172 3.31 8.00 4.77
C SER A 172 4.76 7.59 4.49
N GLY A 173 5.47 7.02 5.47
CA GLY A 173 6.83 6.51 5.29
C GLY A 173 6.91 5.38 4.25
N VAL A 174 5.96 4.44 4.26
CA VAL A 174 5.92 3.36 3.25
C VAL A 174 5.70 3.92 1.85
N VAL A 175 4.74 4.84 1.69
CA VAL A 175 4.45 5.47 0.38
C VAL A 175 5.63 6.31 -0.10
N GLN A 176 6.30 7.03 0.80
CA GLN A 176 7.52 7.79 0.50
C GLN A 176 8.63 6.88 -0.04
N HIS A 177 8.89 5.73 0.61
CA HIS A 177 9.89 4.78 0.12
C HIS A 177 9.51 4.18 -1.24
N LEU A 178 8.21 3.88 -1.48
CA LEU A 178 7.73 3.41 -2.78
C LEU A 178 7.93 4.48 -3.87
N ALA A 179 7.63 5.73 -3.58
CA ALA A 179 7.79 6.84 -4.52
C ALA A 179 9.27 7.07 -4.88
N LEU A 180 10.17 6.95 -3.91
CA LEU A 180 11.60 7.07 -4.14
C LEU A 180 12.18 5.88 -4.92
N SER A 181 11.64 4.67 -4.74
CA SER A 181 12.09 3.48 -5.48
C SER A 181 11.55 3.39 -6.90
N HIS A 182 10.48 4.13 -7.22
CA HIS A 182 9.81 4.13 -8.51
C HIS A 182 9.52 5.57 -8.96
N PRO A 183 10.56 6.34 -9.31
CA PRO A 183 10.39 7.73 -9.72
C PRO A 183 9.62 7.88 -11.03
N ASP A 184 9.50 6.83 -11.83
CA ASP A 184 8.70 6.73 -13.05
C ASP A 184 7.19 6.61 -12.80
N VAL A 185 6.79 6.42 -11.54
CA VAL A 185 5.38 6.33 -11.13
C VAL A 185 5.00 7.56 -10.32
N SER A 186 3.89 8.19 -10.69
CA SER A 186 3.33 9.26 -9.87
C SER A 186 2.55 8.69 -8.70
N PHE A 187 2.90 9.11 -7.49
CA PHE A 187 2.22 8.76 -6.24
C PHE A 187 1.51 9.98 -5.67
N LYS A 188 0.27 9.79 -5.27
CA LYS A 188 -0.49 10.80 -4.53
C LYS A 188 -1.06 10.19 -3.26
N LEU A 189 -0.67 10.73 -2.11
CA LEU A 189 -1.18 10.33 -0.80
C LEU A 189 -2.05 11.45 -0.22
N LEU A 190 -3.29 11.10 0.09
CA LEU A 190 -4.21 11.97 0.81
C LEU A 190 -4.44 11.42 2.21
N ARG A 191 -4.38 12.28 3.23
CA ARG A 191 -4.68 11.97 4.62
C ARG A 191 -5.70 12.96 5.15
N ASP A 192 -6.84 12.46 5.62
CA ASP A 192 -7.93 13.30 6.11
C ASP A 192 -8.35 14.41 5.12
N GLY A 193 -8.34 14.08 3.82
CA GLY A 193 -8.66 15.01 2.74
C GLY A 193 -7.52 15.94 2.31
N GLN A 194 -6.42 15.99 3.06
CA GLN A 194 -5.25 16.82 2.73
C GLN A 194 -4.20 16.01 1.94
N GLU A 195 -3.58 16.67 0.99
CA GLU A 195 -2.46 16.10 0.21
C GLU A 195 -1.19 16.11 1.07
N VAL A 196 -0.65 14.91 1.34
CA VAL A 196 0.58 14.71 2.14
C VAL A 196 1.79 14.48 1.25
N LEU A 197 1.60 13.81 0.11
CA LEU A 197 2.63 13.52 -0.86
C LEU A 197 2.04 13.53 -2.27
N HIS A 198 2.78 14.14 -3.21
CA HIS A 198 2.49 14.04 -4.63
C HIS A 198 3.79 14.07 -5.43
N THR A 199 4.12 12.96 -6.09
CA THR A 199 5.30 12.87 -6.97
C THR A 199 4.89 12.94 -8.44
N PRO A 200 5.72 13.54 -9.31
CA PRO A 200 5.35 13.76 -10.71
C PRO A 200 5.32 12.47 -11.54
N GLY A 201 6.17 11.48 -11.25
CA GLY A 201 6.31 10.27 -12.06
C GLY A 201 7.07 10.50 -13.35
N ASP A 202 8.02 11.41 -13.35
CA ASP A 202 8.83 11.84 -14.51
C ASP A 202 10.09 10.97 -14.75
N GLY A 203 10.29 9.95 -13.92
CA GLY A 203 11.46 9.08 -13.97
C GLY A 203 12.71 9.67 -13.31
N GLN A 204 12.61 10.86 -12.73
CA GLN A 204 13.74 11.54 -12.10
C GLN A 204 13.73 11.36 -10.59
N LEU A 205 14.75 10.67 -10.05
CA LEU A 205 14.86 10.45 -8.60
C LEU A 205 14.92 11.77 -7.82
N LEU A 206 15.59 12.81 -8.36
CA LEU A 206 15.66 14.10 -7.68
C LEU A 206 14.29 14.77 -7.54
N SER A 207 13.43 14.67 -8.56
CA SER A 207 12.05 15.17 -8.50
C SER A 207 11.23 14.43 -7.43
N ALA A 208 11.39 13.11 -7.35
CA ALA A 208 10.76 12.31 -6.30
C ALA A 208 11.28 12.68 -4.90
N ILE A 209 12.60 12.92 -4.75
CA ILE A 209 13.19 13.38 -3.47
C ILE A 209 12.65 14.76 -3.10
N TYR A 210 12.57 15.69 -4.06
CA TYR A 210 12.02 17.02 -3.84
C TYR A 210 10.58 16.96 -3.28
N ALA A 211 9.75 16.15 -3.91
CA ALA A 211 8.35 15.97 -3.50
C ALA A 211 8.21 15.25 -2.13
N ALA A 212 9.06 14.26 -1.87
CA ALA A 212 8.96 13.39 -0.71
C ALA A 212 9.67 13.91 0.55
N MET A 213 10.80 14.61 0.38
CA MET A 213 11.68 15.05 1.47
C MET A 213 11.78 16.57 1.61
N GLY A 214 11.21 17.30 0.67
CA GLY A 214 11.15 18.75 0.65
C GLY A 214 12.28 19.42 -0.15
N ARG A 215 12.03 20.68 -0.51
CA ARG A 215 12.88 21.49 -1.38
C ARG A 215 14.27 21.67 -0.79
N ASP A 216 14.36 22.12 0.44
CA ASP A 216 15.64 22.49 1.07
C ASP A 216 16.57 21.29 1.17
N PHE A 217 16.02 20.11 1.45
CA PHE A 217 16.78 18.87 1.46
C PHE A 217 17.30 18.52 0.06
N ALA A 218 16.44 18.57 -0.96
CA ALA A 218 16.77 18.20 -2.33
C ALA A 218 17.86 19.10 -2.93
N LEU A 219 17.83 20.41 -2.66
CA LEU A 219 18.82 21.36 -3.17
C LEU A 219 20.22 21.19 -2.56
N GLY A 220 20.32 20.56 -1.39
CA GLY A 220 21.59 20.26 -0.72
C GLY A 220 22.25 18.96 -1.15
N LEU A 221 21.68 18.25 -2.12
CA LEU A 221 22.12 16.93 -2.55
C LEU A 221 23.13 17.00 -3.71
N LEU A 222 24.09 16.07 -3.68
CA LEU A 222 25.03 15.78 -4.76
C LEU A 222 24.74 14.41 -5.35
N PRO A 223 24.69 14.27 -6.68
CA PRO A 223 24.57 12.96 -7.31
C PRO A 223 25.86 12.17 -7.10
N ILE A 224 25.72 10.88 -6.84
CA ILE A 224 26.82 9.93 -6.78
C ILE A 224 26.54 8.77 -7.73
N SER A 225 27.61 8.27 -8.35
CA SER A 225 27.59 7.04 -9.14
C SER A 225 28.95 6.36 -9.01
N GLY A 226 28.93 5.05 -8.79
CA GLY A 226 30.14 4.26 -8.70
C GLY A 226 29.84 2.79 -8.98
N SER A 227 30.86 2.04 -9.38
CA SER A 227 30.76 0.61 -9.61
C SER A 227 31.99 -0.10 -9.09
N GLY A 228 31.81 -1.31 -8.56
CA GLY A 228 32.89 -2.18 -8.08
C GLY A 228 32.45 -3.64 -8.16
N GLY A 229 33.21 -4.45 -8.92
CA GLY A 229 32.77 -5.82 -9.23
C GLY A 229 31.39 -5.85 -9.87
N ASP A 230 30.50 -6.67 -9.35
CA ASP A 230 29.13 -6.81 -9.85
C ASP A 230 28.13 -5.82 -9.20
N VAL A 231 28.63 -4.85 -8.40
CA VAL A 231 27.80 -3.90 -7.69
C VAL A 231 27.89 -2.52 -8.33
N LYS A 232 26.73 -1.94 -8.64
CA LYS A 232 26.58 -0.53 -9.06
C LYS A 232 25.85 0.22 -7.96
N VAL A 233 26.38 1.38 -7.58
CA VAL A 233 25.79 2.29 -6.60
C VAL A 233 25.46 3.59 -7.28
N GLU A 234 24.23 4.04 -7.18
CA GLU A 234 23.73 5.30 -7.71
C GLU A 234 22.81 5.97 -6.69
N GLY A 235 22.81 7.29 -6.67
CA GLY A 235 21.90 8.02 -5.80
C GLY A 235 22.36 9.44 -5.50
N PHE A 236 21.96 9.92 -4.34
CA PHE A 236 22.24 11.27 -3.88
C PHE A 236 22.75 11.25 -2.44
N VAL A 237 23.71 12.13 -2.15
CA VAL A 237 24.24 12.34 -0.79
C VAL A 237 24.24 13.83 -0.46
N THR A 238 24.19 14.16 0.82
CA THR A 238 24.34 15.55 1.28
C THR A 238 25.80 15.97 1.30
N LYS A 239 26.07 17.28 1.15
CA LYS A 239 27.40 17.81 1.43
C LYS A 239 27.73 17.59 2.90
N PRO A 240 29.01 17.37 3.29
CA PRO A 240 29.40 17.17 4.69
C PRO A 240 28.91 18.30 5.63
N LEU A 241 28.96 19.54 5.19
CA LEU A 241 28.48 20.71 5.94
C LEU A 241 26.96 20.70 6.19
N ASN A 242 26.19 19.98 5.39
CA ASN A 242 24.73 19.86 5.49
C ASN A 242 24.30 18.51 6.08
N GLY A 243 25.19 17.85 6.80
CA GLY A 243 24.92 16.57 7.44
C GLY A 243 23.75 16.64 8.43
N HIS A 244 22.94 15.60 8.47
CA HIS A 244 21.86 15.47 9.46
C HIS A 244 22.27 14.52 10.57
N GLY A 245 22.10 14.94 11.83
CA GLY A 245 22.44 14.13 12.99
C GLY A 245 21.59 12.88 13.22
N SER A 246 20.54 12.66 12.40
CA SER A 246 19.66 11.49 12.50
C SER A 246 19.73 10.61 11.26
N ARG A 247 19.67 9.28 11.48
CA ARG A 247 19.63 8.26 10.42
C ARG A 247 18.30 8.21 9.65
N GLY A 248 17.31 8.99 10.06
CA GLY A 248 15.97 8.98 9.46
C GLY A 248 15.91 9.38 7.98
N LYS A 249 16.96 10.04 7.49
CA LYS A 249 17.09 10.44 6.08
C LYS A 249 18.03 9.53 5.27
N GLN A 250 18.59 8.50 5.89
CA GLN A 250 19.35 7.46 5.19
C GLN A 250 18.38 6.44 4.61
N VAL A 251 18.27 6.42 3.29
CA VAL A 251 17.32 5.55 2.57
C VAL A 251 18.11 4.73 1.55
N PHE A 252 18.06 3.42 1.69
CA PHE A 252 18.78 2.49 0.82
C PHE A 252 17.81 1.59 0.06
N PHE A 253 18.14 1.37 -1.21
CA PHE A 253 17.43 0.42 -2.06
C PHE A 253 18.40 -0.59 -2.63
N VAL A 254 17.99 -1.85 -2.68
CA VAL A 254 18.72 -2.93 -3.38
C VAL A 254 17.77 -3.49 -4.44
N ASN A 255 18.14 -3.37 -5.70
CA ASN A 255 17.31 -3.78 -6.84
C ASN A 255 15.87 -3.25 -6.74
N GLY A 256 15.72 -1.94 -6.45
CA GLY A 256 14.44 -1.26 -6.34
C GLY A 256 13.65 -1.57 -5.04
N ARG A 257 14.21 -2.32 -4.10
CA ARG A 257 13.56 -2.65 -2.81
C ARG A 257 14.17 -1.87 -1.67
N PHE A 258 13.34 -1.21 -0.87
CA PHE A 258 13.78 -0.55 0.35
C PHE A 258 14.36 -1.56 1.34
N VAL A 259 15.56 -1.29 1.84
CA VAL A 259 16.25 -2.10 2.83
C VAL A 259 16.71 -1.27 4.02
N LYS A 260 16.59 -1.84 5.21
CA LYS A 260 17.23 -1.32 6.43
C LYS A 260 18.45 -2.19 6.70
N SER A 261 19.65 -1.65 6.51
CA SER A 261 20.89 -2.37 6.67
C SER A 261 21.86 -1.56 7.53
N GLN A 262 22.30 -2.16 8.63
CA GLN A 262 23.32 -1.55 9.49
C GLN A 262 24.68 -1.49 8.77
N LEU A 263 24.97 -2.47 7.89
CA LEU A 263 26.19 -2.48 7.09
C LEU A 263 26.25 -1.27 6.14
N LEU A 264 25.17 -1.02 5.39
CA LEU A 264 25.09 0.14 4.47
C LEU A 264 25.14 1.47 5.24
N THR A 265 24.48 1.52 6.39
CA THR A 265 24.53 2.69 7.28
C THR A 265 25.98 2.94 7.76
N ALA A 266 26.67 1.91 8.24
CA ALA A 266 28.04 2.04 8.72
C ALA A 266 29.00 2.44 7.59
N ALA A 267 28.86 1.86 6.42
CA ALA A 267 29.68 2.22 5.25
C ALA A 267 29.47 3.69 4.84
N LEU A 268 28.22 4.17 4.84
CA LEU A 268 27.94 5.58 4.56
C LEU A 268 28.54 6.50 5.63
N GLU A 269 28.35 6.18 6.92
CA GLU A 269 28.87 6.97 8.03
C GLU A 269 30.41 7.00 8.05
N GLU A 270 31.05 5.88 7.67
CA GLU A 270 32.51 5.83 7.56
C GLU A 270 33.05 6.78 6.48
N ALA A 271 32.34 6.87 5.32
CA ALA A 271 32.72 7.81 4.27
C ALA A 271 32.65 9.28 4.71
N TYR A 272 31.78 9.61 5.68
CA TYR A 272 31.65 10.98 6.21
C TYR A 272 32.59 11.30 7.38
N LYS A 273 33.18 10.30 8.05
CA LYS A 273 34.07 10.54 9.19
C LYS A 273 35.39 11.26 8.84
N ASN A 274 35.81 11.14 7.60
CA ASN A 274 37.10 11.62 7.12
C ASN A 274 36.95 12.91 6.26
N GLN A 275 35.80 13.59 6.34
CA GLN A 275 35.51 14.79 5.54
C GLN A 275 35.57 16.07 6.38
#